data_bbe88d15fd7c13c536fa8a36955f5027
#
_entry.id   bbe88d15fd7c13c536fa8a36955f5027
#
_cell.length_a   1.000
_cell.length_b   1.000
_cell.length_c   1.000
_cell.angle_alpha   90.00
_cell.angle_beta   90.00
_cell.angle_gamma   90.00
#
_symmetry.space_group_name_H-M   'P 1'
#
loop_
_entity.id
_entity.type
_entity.pdbx_description
1 polymer ?
#
loop_
_entity_poly.entity_id
_entity_poly.type
_entity_poly.pdbx_seq_one_letter_code
_entity_poly.pdbx_strand_id
1 'polypeptide(L)'
;MVQTLKWSLRNHLPGNMDLETFGRPLYAEVPLRGVGFGLGFAVVLDPVAFRSAASPGEYSWGGAASTAFWADPLEDITCVFMTSVFPSSALPVRSMLRQLVAQALVD
;
A
#
# COMPACT_ATOMS: atom_id res chain seq x y z
N MET A 1 19.56 2.70 2.32
CA MET A 1 18.42 3.58 2.72
C MET A 1 18.83 4.38 3.93
N VAL A 2 18.65 5.71 3.89
CA VAL A 2 19.03 6.59 4.99
C VAL A 2 18.10 6.39 6.20
N GLN A 3 18.60 6.65 7.40
CA GLN A 3 17.88 6.38 8.65
C GLN A 3 16.55 7.16 8.77
N THR A 4 16.54 8.41 8.32
CA THR A 4 15.33 9.23 8.36
C THR A 4 14.21 8.60 7.53
N LEU A 5 14.54 8.10 6.35
CA LEU A 5 13.57 7.43 5.49
C LEU A 5 13.08 6.12 6.13
N LYS A 6 13.98 5.31 6.67
CA LYS A 6 13.61 4.07 7.38
C LYS A 6 12.65 4.36 8.52
N TRP A 7 12.91 5.40 9.29
CA TRP A 7 12.06 5.80 10.40
C TRP A 7 10.68 6.26 9.89
N SER A 8 10.65 7.04 8.81
CA SER A 8 9.41 7.54 8.20
C SER A 8 8.52 6.43 7.65
N LEU A 9 9.10 5.30 7.27
CA LEU A 9 8.39 4.16 6.70
C LEU A 9 7.93 3.14 7.74
N ARG A 10 8.15 3.41 9.02
CA ARG A 10 7.59 2.59 10.10
C ARG A 10 6.14 3.00 10.35
N ASN A 11 5.39 2.08 10.95
CA ASN A 11 4.04 2.40 11.37
C ASN A 11 4.05 3.38 12.54
N HIS A 12 3.49 4.57 12.33
CA HIS A 12 3.38 5.61 13.36
C HIS A 12 1.98 5.71 13.97
N LEU A 13 1.07 4.81 13.62
CA LEU A 13 -0.25 4.80 14.23
C LEU A 13 -0.15 4.33 15.69
N PRO A 14 -0.99 4.89 16.59
CA PRO A 14 -0.96 4.54 18.01
C PRO A 14 -1.14 3.04 18.24
N GLY A 15 -0.34 2.46 19.16
CA GLY A 15 -0.44 1.06 19.51
C GLY A 15 -0.14 0.09 18.38
N ASN A 16 0.59 0.55 17.37
CA ASN A 16 0.90 -0.24 16.17
C ASN A 16 -0.35 -0.79 15.47
N MET A 17 -1.48 -0.06 15.57
CA MET A 17 -2.70 -0.51 14.90
C MET A 17 -2.61 -0.32 13.39
N ASP A 18 -3.48 -1.03 12.66
CA ASP A 18 -3.62 -0.81 11.22
C ASP A 18 -4.63 0.29 10.91
N LEU A 19 -4.74 0.67 9.64
CA LEU A 19 -5.66 1.71 9.20
C LEU A 19 -7.12 1.31 9.36
N GLU A 20 -7.43 0.02 9.25
CA GLU A 20 -8.81 -0.45 9.43
C GLU A 20 -9.29 -0.23 10.87
N THR A 21 -8.41 -0.47 11.84
CA THR A 21 -8.72 -0.27 13.26
C THR A 21 -8.72 1.20 13.64
N PHE A 22 -7.76 1.97 13.13
CA PHE A 22 -7.56 3.38 13.48
C PHE A 22 -8.54 4.31 12.76
N GLY A 23 -8.74 4.08 11.46
CA GLY A 23 -9.46 5.00 10.59
C GLY A 23 -10.95 4.69 10.46
N ARG A 24 -11.61 5.49 9.63
CA ARG A 24 -12.99 5.27 9.21
C ARG A 24 -12.98 4.69 7.81
N PRO A 25 -13.80 3.66 7.52
CA PRO A 25 -13.76 3.00 6.21
C PRO A 25 -14.39 3.80 5.06
N LEU A 26 -14.83 5.04 5.31
CA LEU A 26 -15.58 5.83 4.34
C LEU A 26 -14.89 6.07 3.01
N TYR A 27 -13.56 6.11 2.99
CA TYR A 27 -12.79 6.37 1.79
C TYR A 27 -11.88 5.21 1.41
N ALA A 28 -12.04 4.07 2.07
CA ALA A 28 -11.25 2.88 1.76
C ALA A 28 -11.83 2.17 0.56
N GLU A 29 -11.06 2.05 -0.51
CA GLU A 29 -11.45 1.31 -1.72
C GLU A 29 -11.36 -0.19 -1.49
N VAL A 30 -10.48 -0.59 -0.59
CA VAL A 30 -10.23 -1.98 -0.22
C VAL A 30 -10.06 -2.06 1.28
N PRO A 31 -10.25 -3.24 1.89
CA PRO A 31 -9.91 -3.42 3.30
C PRO A 31 -8.44 -3.07 3.57
N LEU A 32 -8.20 -2.28 4.60
CA LEU A 32 -6.85 -1.84 4.98
C LEU A 32 -6.34 -2.58 6.22
N ARG A 33 -6.83 -3.80 6.44
CA ARG A 33 -6.33 -4.67 7.48
C ARG A 33 -4.87 -5.03 7.18
N GLY A 34 -4.03 -4.97 8.20
CA GLY A 34 -2.61 -5.25 8.05
C GLY A 34 -1.78 -4.13 7.43
N VAL A 35 -2.36 -2.95 7.23
CA VAL A 35 -1.67 -1.80 6.66
C VAL A 35 -1.66 -0.67 7.67
N GLY A 36 -0.47 -0.20 8.05
CA GLY A 36 -0.28 0.97 8.91
C GLY A 36 -0.01 2.22 8.10
N PHE A 37 0.43 3.26 8.77
CA PHE A 37 0.77 4.52 8.12
C PHE A 37 2.00 5.14 8.76
N GLY A 38 2.97 5.50 7.93
CA GLY A 38 4.17 6.18 8.36
C GLY A 38 4.01 7.70 8.32
N LEU A 39 5.08 8.38 7.99
CA LEU A 39 5.06 9.84 7.84
C LEU A 39 4.94 10.21 6.35
N GLY A 40 3.80 9.84 5.75
CA GLY A 40 3.49 10.17 4.37
C GLY A 40 3.11 9.00 3.47
N PHE A 41 3.25 7.76 3.94
CA PHE A 41 2.97 6.57 3.14
C PHE A 41 2.22 5.53 3.95
N ALA A 42 1.33 4.79 3.30
CA ALA A 42 0.79 3.55 3.85
C ALA A 42 1.90 2.49 3.82
N VAL A 43 1.98 1.69 4.87
CA VAL A 43 3.03 0.68 5.04
C VAL A 43 2.40 -0.67 5.35
N VAL A 44 2.76 -1.70 4.59
CA VAL A 44 2.25 -3.05 4.84
C VAL A 44 2.94 -3.62 6.07
N LEU A 45 2.14 -4.00 7.06
CA LEU A 45 2.59 -4.63 8.30
C LEU A 45 2.44 -6.16 8.23
N ASP A 46 1.29 -6.61 7.74
CA ASP A 46 0.93 -8.03 7.65
C ASP A 46 0.31 -8.32 6.29
N PRO A 47 1.08 -8.85 5.34
CA PRO A 47 0.55 -9.16 4.00
C PRO A 47 -0.59 -10.16 4.00
N VAL A 48 -0.60 -11.10 4.95
CA VAL A 48 -1.67 -12.10 5.05
C VAL A 48 -2.98 -11.44 5.42
N ALA A 49 -2.97 -10.55 6.42
CA ALA A 49 -4.16 -9.79 6.80
C ALA A 49 -4.60 -8.84 5.69
N PHE A 50 -3.66 -8.26 4.97
CA PHE A 50 -3.93 -7.37 3.84
C PHE A 50 -4.46 -8.13 2.61
N ARG A 51 -4.26 -9.43 2.56
CA ARG A 51 -4.68 -10.31 1.45
C ARG A 51 -4.09 -9.88 0.12
N SER A 52 -2.83 -9.54 0.12
CA SER A 52 -2.11 -9.16 -1.09
C SER A 52 -0.73 -9.81 -1.08
N ALA A 53 -0.23 -10.13 -2.25
CA ALA A 53 1.12 -10.66 -2.43
C ALA A 53 2.14 -9.52 -2.31
N ALA A 54 2.17 -8.88 -1.15
CA ALA A 54 3.07 -7.79 -0.82
C ALA A 54 4.09 -8.27 0.21
N SER A 55 5.19 -7.56 0.31
CA SER A 55 6.18 -7.82 1.37
C SER A 55 5.89 -6.93 2.59
N PRO A 56 6.20 -7.38 3.81
CA PRO A 56 6.20 -6.48 4.95
C PRO A 56 7.15 -5.31 4.70
N GLY A 57 6.71 -4.10 4.99
CA GLY A 57 7.49 -2.89 4.74
C GLY A 57 7.28 -2.27 3.36
N GLU A 58 6.50 -2.88 2.47
CA GLU A 58 6.08 -2.23 1.24
C GLU A 58 5.35 -0.94 1.58
N TYR A 59 5.68 0.15 0.91
CA TYR A 59 5.03 1.44 1.15
C TYR A 59 4.41 1.98 -0.13
N SER A 60 3.30 2.72 0.04
CA SER A 60 2.46 3.08 -1.09
C SER A 60 1.57 4.28 -0.79
N TRP A 61 1.05 4.85 -1.84
CA TRP A 61 -0.08 5.77 -1.78
C TRP A 61 -0.79 5.79 -3.14
N GLY A 62 -1.89 6.55 -3.21
CA GLY A 62 -2.65 6.69 -4.44
C GLY A 62 -3.47 7.97 -4.45
N GLY A 63 -3.97 8.34 -5.61
CA GLY A 63 -4.74 9.54 -5.83
C GLY A 63 -6.18 9.28 -6.26
N ALA A 64 -7.01 10.33 -6.27
CA ALA A 64 -8.43 10.25 -6.58
C ALA A 64 -8.70 9.82 -8.04
N ALA A 65 -7.76 10.05 -8.95
CA ALA A 65 -7.87 9.67 -10.36
C ALA A 65 -7.42 8.23 -10.62
N SER A 66 -7.38 7.38 -9.60
CA SER A 66 -6.96 5.97 -9.65
C SER A 66 -5.47 5.78 -9.87
N THR A 67 -4.67 6.83 -9.71
CA THR A 67 -3.22 6.70 -9.72
C THR A 67 -2.75 5.89 -8.52
N ALA A 68 -1.64 5.19 -8.68
CA ALA A 68 -1.09 4.39 -7.60
C ALA A 68 0.42 4.28 -7.75
N PHE A 69 1.11 4.16 -6.63
CA PHE A 69 2.48 3.68 -6.63
C PHE A 69 2.72 2.81 -5.41
N TRP A 70 3.66 1.91 -5.52
CA TRP A 70 4.21 1.22 -4.37
C TRP A 70 5.68 0.91 -4.60
N ALA A 71 6.41 0.79 -3.50
CA ALA A 71 7.79 0.38 -3.51
C ALA A 71 7.96 -0.75 -2.51
N ASP A 72 8.59 -1.83 -2.94
CA ASP A 72 8.85 -3.00 -2.13
C ASP A 72 10.37 -3.15 -1.97
N PRO A 73 10.93 -2.75 -0.81
CA PRO A 73 12.37 -2.83 -0.60
C PRO A 73 12.92 -4.27 -0.55
N LEU A 74 12.09 -5.25 -0.16
CA LEU A 74 12.52 -6.65 -0.10
C LEU A 74 12.68 -7.26 -1.49
N GLU A 75 11.77 -6.92 -2.41
CA GLU A 75 11.81 -7.40 -3.78
C GLU A 75 12.56 -6.45 -4.71
N ASP A 76 12.97 -5.29 -4.21
CA ASP A 76 13.66 -4.23 -4.97
C ASP A 76 12.85 -3.79 -6.19
N ILE A 77 11.56 -3.54 -5.98
CA ILE A 77 10.63 -3.16 -7.04
C ILE A 77 9.93 -1.86 -6.68
N THR A 78 9.78 -1.01 -7.69
CA THR A 78 8.91 0.16 -7.63
C THR A 78 7.93 0.09 -8.78
N CYS A 79 6.65 0.30 -8.49
CA CYS A 79 5.60 0.35 -9.49
C CYS A 79 4.91 1.69 -9.43
N VAL A 80 4.73 2.33 -10.59
CA VAL A 80 3.99 3.58 -10.73
C VAL A 80 2.92 3.38 -11.79
N PHE A 81 1.67 3.65 -11.43
CA PHE A 81 0.53 3.53 -12.34
C PHE A 81 -0.12 4.89 -12.52
N MET A 82 -0.15 5.36 -13.76
CA MET A 82 -0.69 6.66 -14.13
C MET A 82 -1.95 6.47 -14.97
N THR A 83 -3.05 7.05 -14.52
CA THR A 83 -4.33 6.98 -15.22
C THR A 83 -5.21 8.17 -14.81
N SER A 84 -6.40 8.26 -15.41
CA SER A 84 -7.38 9.30 -15.08
C SER A 84 -8.78 8.70 -15.05
N VAL A 85 -9.05 7.87 -14.04
CA VAL A 85 -10.35 7.24 -13.81
C VAL A 85 -10.92 7.76 -12.49
N PHE A 86 -12.04 8.47 -12.54
CA PHE A 86 -12.73 9.02 -11.38
C PHE A 86 -14.09 8.35 -11.19
N PRO A 87 -14.50 8.08 -9.93
CA PRO A 87 -13.68 8.06 -8.72
C PRO A 87 -12.72 6.86 -8.72
N SER A 88 -11.74 6.85 -7.82
CA SER A 88 -10.78 5.75 -7.74
C SER A 88 -11.42 4.40 -7.39
N SER A 89 -12.62 4.42 -6.81
CA SER A 89 -13.41 3.21 -6.51
C SER A 89 -14.19 2.67 -7.71
N ALA A 90 -14.22 3.36 -8.85
CA ALA A 90 -15.00 2.95 -10.02
C ALA A 90 -14.57 1.60 -10.60
N LEU A 91 -13.25 1.33 -10.57
CA LEU A 91 -12.67 0.07 -11.06
C LEU A 91 -11.62 -0.41 -10.06
N PRO A 92 -11.52 -1.73 -9.83
CA PRO A 92 -10.54 -2.28 -8.87
C PRO A 92 -9.14 -2.40 -9.50
N VAL A 93 -8.66 -1.34 -10.15
CA VAL A 93 -7.42 -1.39 -10.92
C VAL A 93 -6.17 -1.60 -10.06
N ARG A 94 -6.18 -1.06 -8.82
CA ARG A 94 -5.01 -1.17 -7.94
C ARG A 94 -4.76 -2.60 -7.48
N SER A 95 -5.80 -3.27 -7.01
CA SER A 95 -5.67 -4.66 -6.56
C SER A 95 -5.36 -5.60 -7.73
N MET A 96 -5.98 -5.37 -8.88
CA MET A 96 -5.70 -6.15 -10.09
C MET A 96 -4.26 -5.97 -10.55
N LEU A 97 -3.76 -4.73 -10.55
CA LEU A 97 -2.39 -4.45 -10.95
C LEU A 97 -1.38 -5.08 -10.00
N ARG A 98 -1.62 -5.02 -8.69
CA ARG A 98 -0.77 -5.68 -7.70
C ARG A 98 -0.67 -7.17 -7.95
N GLN A 99 -1.80 -7.81 -8.24
CA GLN A 99 -1.85 -9.23 -8.53
C GLN A 99 -1.02 -9.58 -9.77
N LEU A 100 -1.18 -8.80 -10.83
CA LEU A 100 -0.46 -9.03 -12.08
C LEU A 100 1.05 -8.81 -11.93
N VAL A 101 1.46 -7.78 -11.21
CA VAL A 101 2.88 -7.53 -10.96
C VAL A 101 3.48 -8.64 -10.11
N ALA A 102 2.78 -9.08 -9.06
CA ALA A 102 3.25 -10.16 -8.21
C ALA A 102 3.42 -11.46 -8.99
N GLN A 103 2.50 -11.77 -9.92
CA GLN A 103 2.60 -12.94 -10.77
C GLN A 103 3.78 -12.88 -11.74
N ALA A 104 4.19 -11.68 -12.13
CA ALA A 104 5.28 -11.49 -13.06
C ALA A 104 6.66 -11.62 -12.41
N LEU A 105 6.73 -11.61 -11.08
CA LEU A 105 7.98 -11.76 -10.36
C LEU A 105 8.46 -13.21 -10.43
N VAL A 106 9.72 -13.40 -10.79
CA VAL A 106 10.35 -14.71 -10.89
C VAL A 106 11.55 -14.74 -9.96
N ASP A 107 11.65 -15.81 -9.21
CA ASP A 107 12.76 -16.03 -8.28
C ASP A 107 14.05 -16.44 -9.00
#